data_033d80c500c162a855b1eae943338791
#
_entry.id   033d80c500c162a855b1eae943338791
#
_cell.length_a   1.000
_cell.length_b   1.000
_cell.length_c   1.000
_cell.angle_alpha   90.00
_cell.angle_beta   90.00
_cell.angle_gamma   90.00
#
_symmetry.space_group_name_H-M   'P 1'
#
loop_
_entity.id
_entity.type
_entity.pdbx_description
1 polymer ?
#
loop_
_entity_poly.entity_id
_entity_poly.type
_entity_poly.pdbx_seq_one_letter_code
_entity_poly.pdbx_strand_id
1 'polypeptide(L)'
;MNFKHKYVFLFPGLFVLIGILIFPIIFVVRLSLSGWNSYNGLNFIGLENYIRLFTDDPRFWQSFLRLSFLSVTTVILQYVIGFALAHMVWKDIKFQRFFRVLFLIPMMTTPVIMTVIWRTFFHESLGPVNDILSNFGMSPKWLTDPVLAKFTVIIVEVWQWTPFMFLLLLAGLLSLPKEPFLAAAIDGASPVRKFLYVTFPLMAPISIGAIIIRLIEASKIMDTVYVLTSGGPGTATETSSFYIFIKGLREFQMGYAASMSFTYLIIMIISLTVIAKVLTKVLLKD
;
A
#
# COMPACT_ATOMS: atom_id res chain seq x y z
N MET A 1 -20.27 36.01 14.12
CA MET A 1 -20.99 34.77 13.81
C MET A 1 -21.01 33.90 15.06
N ASN A 2 -22.18 33.73 15.70
CA ASN A 2 -22.29 33.02 16.98
C ASN A 2 -21.76 31.59 16.92
N PHE A 3 -20.96 31.19 17.90
CA PHE A 3 -20.34 29.85 18.02
C PHE A 3 -21.37 28.71 17.83
N LYS A 4 -22.62 28.92 18.26
CA LYS A 4 -23.72 27.93 18.15
C LYS A 4 -24.09 27.59 16.69
N HIS A 5 -24.04 28.53 15.75
CA HIS A 5 -24.38 28.26 14.35
C HIS A 5 -23.36 27.40 13.61
N LYS A 6 -22.08 27.46 13.99
CA LYS A 6 -21.04 26.58 13.44
C LYS A 6 -21.35 25.09 13.65
N TYR A 7 -21.77 24.72 14.85
CA TYR A 7 -22.06 23.31 15.16
C TYR A 7 -23.33 22.80 14.49
N VAL A 8 -24.35 23.66 14.32
CA VAL A 8 -25.59 23.30 13.60
C VAL A 8 -25.31 22.96 12.14
N PHE A 9 -24.43 23.73 11.45
CA PHE A 9 -24.05 23.44 10.07
C PHE A 9 -23.14 22.21 9.93
N LEU A 10 -22.31 21.91 10.93
CA LEU A 10 -21.42 20.74 10.92
C LEU A 10 -22.15 19.45 11.32
N PHE A 11 -23.23 19.55 12.11
CA PHE A 11 -23.93 18.39 12.67
C PHE A 11 -24.42 17.37 11.64
N PRO A 12 -25.08 17.73 10.53
CA PRO A 12 -25.55 16.76 9.54
C PRO A 12 -24.39 15.97 8.93
N GLY A 13 -23.28 16.66 8.56
CA GLY A 13 -22.10 16.02 8.01
C GLY A 13 -21.40 15.09 9.01
N LEU A 14 -21.23 15.54 10.24
CA LEU A 14 -20.65 14.73 11.32
C LEU A 14 -21.52 13.53 11.67
N PHE A 15 -22.85 13.68 11.70
CA PHE A 15 -23.78 12.59 11.98
C PHE A 15 -23.68 11.46 10.96
N VAL A 16 -23.66 11.81 9.65
CA VAL A 16 -23.50 10.85 8.56
C VAL A 16 -22.11 10.18 8.65
N LEU A 17 -21.06 10.96 8.87
CA LEU A 17 -19.69 10.46 8.94
C LEU A 17 -19.50 9.51 10.14
N ILE A 18 -20.03 9.86 11.31
CA ILE A 18 -20.03 9.03 12.52
C ILE A 18 -20.82 7.73 12.26
N GLY A 19 -22.00 7.82 11.65
CA GLY A 19 -22.82 6.64 11.32
C GLY A 19 -22.08 5.67 10.41
N ILE A 20 -21.46 6.16 9.33
CA ILE A 20 -20.74 5.33 8.35
C ILE A 20 -19.47 4.73 8.95
N LEU A 21 -18.74 5.42 9.83
CA LEU A 21 -17.50 4.93 10.41
C LEU A 21 -17.71 4.07 11.67
N ILE A 22 -18.53 4.56 12.61
CA ILE A 22 -18.65 3.92 13.92
C ILE A 22 -19.51 2.66 13.86
N PHE A 23 -20.61 2.68 13.10
CA PHE A 23 -21.49 1.52 13.01
C PHE A 23 -20.77 0.24 12.53
N PRO A 24 -20.02 0.25 11.42
CA PRO A 24 -19.28 -0.94 10.98
C PRO A 24 -18.23 -1.40 11.99
N ILE A 25 -17.54 -0.46 12.66
CA ILE A 25 -16.54 -0.83 13.68
C ILE A 25 -17.21 -1.54 14.85
N ILE A 26 -18.30 -0.99 15.40
CA ILE A 26 -19.05 -1.63 16.48
C ILE A 26 -19.57 -3.00 16.05
N PHE A 27 -20.07 -3.10 14.82
CA PHE A 27 -20.56 -4.36 14.26
C PHE A 27 -19.45 -5.40 14.16
N VAL A 28 -18.27 -5.03 13.64
CA VAL A 28 -17.10 -5.93 13.56
C VAL A 28 -16.64 -6.36 14.95
N VAL A 29 -16.59 -5.44 15.93
CA VAL A 29 -16.24 -5.79 17.32
C VAL A 29 -17.25 -6.78 17.92
N ARG A 30 -18.56 -6.54 17.76
CA ARG A 30 -19.58 -7.49 18.20
C ARG A 30 -19.43 -8.84 17.51
N LEU A 31 -19.19 -8.85 16.22
CA LEU A 31 -19.02 -10.06 15.44
C LEU A 31 -17.76 -10.83 15.85
N SER A 32 -16.66 -10.14 16.15
CA SER A 32 -15.41 -10.76 16.60
C SER A 32 -15.52 -11.52 17.91
N LEU A 33 -16.51 -11.15 18.75
CA LEU A 33 -16.84 -11.83 20.01
C LEU A 33 -17.91 -12.93 19.84
N SER A 34 -18.26 -13.27 18.60
CA SER A 34 -19.34 -14.19 18.27
C SER A 34 -18.81 -15.39 17.46
N GLY A 35 -19.41 -16.55 17.69
CA GLY A 35 -19.13 -17.78 16.97
C GLY A 35 -19.95 -17.93 15.68
N TRP A 36 -20.20 -16.84 14.96
CA TRP A 36 -21.02 -16.87 13.76
C TRP A 36 -20.33 -17.58 12.61
N ASN A 37 -21.00 -18.64 12.14
CA ASN A 37 -20.69 -19.36 10.91
C ASN A 37 -21.99 -19.70 10.17
N SER A 38 -21.89 -20.34 8.99
CA SER A 38 -23.06 -20.70 8.17
C SER A 38 -24.08 -21.64 8.84
N TYR A 39 -23.68 -22.34 9.89
CA TYR A 39 -24.53 -23.40 10.53
C TYR A 39 -25.09 -22.94 11.87
N ASN A 40 -24.32 -22.14 12.61
CA ASN A 40 -24.69 -21.68 13.93
C ASN A 40 -25.02 -20.17 13.84
N GLY A 41 -26.18 -19.76 14.30
CA GLY A 41 -26.53 -18.34 14.37
C GLY A 41 -25.52 -17.52 15.18
N LEU A 42 -25.79 -16.24 15.39
CA LEU A 42 -24.92 -15.33 16.12
C LEU A 42 -24.91 -15.67 17.63
N ASN A 43 -23.97 -16.51 18.05
CA ASN A 43 -23.78 -16.92 19.44
C ASN A 43 -22.58 -16.16 20.04
N PHE A 44 -22.78 -15.58 21.23
CA PHE A 44 -21.68 -14.91 21.93
C PHE A 44 -20.71 -15.95 22.52
N ILE A 45 -19.44 -15.88 22.17
CA ILE A 45 -18.37 -16.78 22.63
C ILE A 45 -17.24 -16.04 23.35
N GLY A 46 -17.41 -14.73 23.61
CA GLY A 46 -16.37 -13.94 24.28
C GLY A 46 -15.07 -13.84 23.46
N LEU A 47 -13.94 -14.15 24.08
CA LEU A 47 -12.61 -13.99 23.50
C LEU A 47 -12.06 -15.25 22.79
N GLU A 48 -12.84 -16.30 22.60
CA GLU A 48 -12.37 -17.56 22.00
C GLU A 48 -11.72 -17.37 20.61
N ASN A 49 -12.30 -16.51 19.76
CA ASN A 49 -11.71 -16.19 18.46
C ASN A 49 -10.32 -15.57 18.59
N TYR A 50 -10.11 -14.71 19.58
CA TYR A 50 -8.82 -14.08 19.83
C TYR A 50 -7.81 -15.07 20.42
N ILE A 51 -8.24 -15.91 21.36
CA ILE A 51 -7.38 -16.96 21.91
C ILE A 51 -6.89 -17.84 20.75
N ARG A 52 -7.79 -18.37 19.93
CA ARG A 52 -7.45 -19.15 18.75
C ARG A 52 -6.48 -18.41 17.81
N LEU A 53 -6.69 -17.12 17.56
CA LEU A 53 -5.85 -16.32 16.69
C LEU A 53 -4.40 -16.22 17.20
N PHE A 54 -4.23 -16.09 18.51
CA PHE A 54 -2.91 -15.91 19.13
C PHE A 54 -2.20 -17.24 19.43
N THR A 55 -2.92 -18.32 19.69
CA THR A 55 -2.34 -19.63 20.09
C THR A 55 -2.27 -20.62 18.93
N ASP A 56 -3.26 -20.66 18.05
CA ASP A 56 -3.48 -21.79 17.14
C ASP A 56 -3.43 -21.43 15.65
N ASP A 57 -3.19 -20.15 15.31
CA ASP A 57 -3.16 -19.72 13.90
C ASP A 57 -1.80 -19.08 13.49
N PRO A 58 -0.74 -19.89 13.33
CA PRO A 58 0.53 -19.41 12.84
C PRO A 58 0.46 -18.87 11.40
N ARG A 59 -0.56 -19.31 10.61
CA ARG A 59 -0.75 -18.86 9.22
C ARG A 59 -1.12 -17.39 9.14
N PHE A 60 -1.93 -16.87 10.08
CA PHE A 60 -2.24 -15.45 10.16
C PHE A 60 -0.97 -14.62 10.36
N TRP A 61 -0.12 -14.99 11.31
CA TRP A 61 1.11 -14.26 11.60
C TRP A 61 2.11 -14.31 10.44
N GLN A 62 2.23 -15.46 9.79
CA GLN A 62 3.04 -15.60 8.58
C GLN A 62 2.50 -14.74 7.43
N SER A 63 1.17 -14.66 7.25
CA SER A 63 0.55 -13.81 6.25
C SER A 63 0.80 -12.32 6.53
N PHE A 64 0.84 -11.95 7.80
CA PHE A 64 1.19 -10.59 8.23
C PHE A 64 2.65 -10.25 7.90
N LEU A 65 3.59 -11.16 8.15
CA LEU A 65 4.99 -10.95 7.79
C LEU A 65 5.17 -10.83 6.28
N ARG A 66 4.49 -11.67 5.50
CA ARG A 66 4.51 -11.59 4.03
C ARG A 66 3.94 -10.27 3.52
N LEU A 67 2.82 -9.83 4.04
CA LEU A 67 2.23 -8.54 3.70
C LEU A 67 3.19 -7.40 4.06
N SER A 68 3.78 -7.41 5.24
CA SER A 68 4.74 -6.40 5.67
C SER A 68 5.95 -6.33 4.73
N PHE A 69 6.50 -7.48 4.34
CA PHE A 69 7.58 -7.56 3.36
C PHE A 69 7.17 -6.98 2.01
N LEU A 70 6.02 -7.39 1.46
CA LEU A 70 5.53 -6.90 0.18
C LEU A 70 5.26 -5.39 0.24
N SER A 71 4.57 -4.91 1.27
CA SER A 71 4.21 -3.49 1.42
C SER A 71 5.44 -2.59 1.56
N VAL A 72 6.39 -2.96 2.42
CA VAL A 72 7.60 -2.15 2.62
C VAL A 72 8.45 -2.13 1.36
N THR A 73 8.67 -3.29 0.74
CA THR A 73 9.49 -3.39 -0.48
C THR A 73 8.88 -2.61 -1.64
N THR A 74 7.57 -2.75 -1.87
CA THR A 74 6.88 -2.00 -2.95
C THR A 74 6.93 -0.51 -2.70
N VAL A 75 6.69 -0.04 -1.47
CA VAL A 75 6.70 1.39 -1.15
C VAL A 75 8.10 2.01 -1.28
N ILE A 76 9.15 1.30 -0.88
CA ILE A 76 10.54 1.75 -1.10
C ILE A 76 10.82 1.92 -2.59
N LEU A 77 10.50 0.91 -3.40
CA LEU A 77 10.73 0.97 -4.85
C LEU A 77 9.91 2.08 -5.51
N GLN A 78 8.63 2.21 -5.15
CA GLN A 78 7.74 3.27 -5.63
C GLN A 78 8.25 4.66 -5.24
N TYR A 79 8.78 4.82 -4.02
CA TYR A 79 9.37 6.08 -3.57
C TYR A 79 10.61 6.44 -4.38
N VAL A 80 11.55 5.50 -4.56
CA VAL A 80 12.78 5.75 -5.31
C VAL A 80 12.47 6.08 -6.77
N ILE A 81 11.66 5.25 -7.45
CA ILE A 81 11.30 5.46 -8.85
C ILE A 81 10.44 6.72 -9.00
N GLY A 82 9.42 6.89 -8.15
CA GLY A 82 8.53 8.06 -8.18
C GLY A 82 9.28 9.37 -7.93
N PHE A 83 10.25 9.38 -7.00
CA PHE A 83 11.09 10.54 -6.74
C PHE A 83 12.00 10.87 -7.93
N ALA A 84 12.61 9.86 -8.53
CA ALA A 84 13.45 10.03 -9.71
C ALA A 84 12.64 10.63 -10.89
N LEU A 85 11.46 10.08 -11.16
CA LEU A 85 10.55 10.58 -12.20
C LEU A 85 10.06 12.02 -11.89
N ALA A 86 9.68 12.29 -10.64
CA ALA A 86 9.24 13.60 -10.21
C ALA A 86 10.36 14.65 -10.35
N HIS A 87 11.57 14.29 -9.94
CA HIS A 87 12.74 15.17 -10.06
C HIS A 87 13.13 15.44 -11.53
N MET A 88 13.03 14.42 -12.40
CA MET A 88 13.21 14.61 -13.85
C MET A 88 12.22 15.62 -14.41
N VAL A 89 10.94 15.42 -14.12
CA VAL A 89 9.85 16.26 -14.65
C VAL A 89 9.91 17.67 -14.05
N TRP A 90 10.35 17.82 -12.81
CA TRP A 90 10.50 19.13 -12.14
C TRP A 90 11.56 20.03 -12.80
N LYS A 91 12.59 19.45 -13.42
CA LYS A 91 13.72 20.15 -14.08
C LYS A 91 13.43 20.70 -15.49
N ASP A 92 12.17 20.95 -15.85
CA ASP A 92 11.78 21.51 -17.16
C ASP A 92 12.32 20.74 -18.38
N ILE A 93 11.98 19.46 -18.46
CA ILE A 93 12.27 18.63 -19.63
C ILE A 93 11.36 18.99 -20.81
N LYS A 94 11.89 18.81 -22.05
CA LYS A 94 11.05 18.88 -23.26
C LYS A 94 9.89 17.89 -23.16
N PHE A 95 8.69 18.31 -23.58
CA PHE A 95 7.46 17.51 -23.51
C PHE A 95 7.01 17.12 -22.09
N GLN A 96 7.30 17.94 -21.08
CA GLN A 96 6.94 17.72 -19.68
C GLN A 96 5.46 17.30 -19.49
N ARG A 97 4.53 17.91 -20.23
CA ARG A 97 3.08 17.57 -20.17
C ARG A 97 2.83 16.14 -20.66
N PHE A 98 3.48 15.73 -21.73
CA PHE A 98 3.37 14.37 -22.26
C PHE A 98 3.86 13.33 -21.25
N PHE A 99 5.04 13.53 -20.67
CA PHE A 99 5.58 12.61 -19.66
C PHE A 99 4.73 12.54 -18.41
N ARG A 100 4.15 13.66 -17.95
CA ARG A 100 3.19 13.64 -16.83
C ARG A 100 1.99 12.74 -17.12
N VAL A 101 1.40 12.85 -18.30
CA VAL A 101 0.25 12.00 -18.69
C VAL A 101 0.69 10.55 -18.83
N LEU A 102 1.80 10.29 -19.53
CA LEU A 102 2.32 8.93 -19.75
C LEU A 102 2.56 8.19 -18.42
N PHE A 103 3.17 8.87 -17.45
CA PHE A 103 3.45 8.26 -16.14
C PHE A 103 2.19 8.01 -15.31
N LEU A 104 1.05 8.63 -15.64
CA LEU A 104 -0.20 8.43 -14.90
C LEU A 104 -1.05 7.27 -15.45
N ILE A 105 -0.79 6.79 -16.67
CA ILE A 105 -1.58 5.73 -17.30
C ILE A 105 -1.75 4.50 -16.41
N PRO A 106 -0.70 3.97 -15.74
CA PRO A 106 -0.84 2.77 -14.92
C PRO A 106 -1.91 2.89 -13.84
N MET A 107 -1.95 4.02 -13.11
CA MET A 107 -2.90 4.18 -12.00
C MET A 107 -4.33 4.53 -12.45
N MET A 108 -4.52 4.94 -13.71
CA MET A 108 -5.85 5.24 -14.26
C MET A 108 -6.63 3.96 -14.60
N THR A 109 -5.98 2.81 -14.57
CA THR A 109 -6.58 1.52 -14.90
C THR A 109 -7.05 0.80 -13.63
N THR A 110 -8.12 0.03 -13.74
CA THR A 110 -8.64 -0.77 -12.63
C THR A 110 -7.61 -1.84 -12.21
N PRO A 111 -7.18 -1.94 -10.95
CA PRO A 111 -6.15 -2.87 -10.50
C PRO A 111 -6.41 -4.32 -10.90
N VAL A 112 -7.66 -4.79 -10.76
CA VAL A 112 -8.04 -6.16 -11.12
C VAL A 112 -7.81 -6.46 -12.59
N ILE A 113 -8.24 -5.56 -13.50
CA ILE A 113 -8.10 -5.75 -14.96
C ILE A 113 -6.62 -5.79 -15.34
N MET A 114 -5.83 -4.85 -14.80
CA MET A 114 -4.39 -4.83 -15.08
C MET A 114 -3.68 -6.05 -14.54
N THR A 115 -4.08 -6.55 -13.39
CA THR A 115 -3.50 -7.77 -12.83
C THR A 115 -3.79 -9.00 -13.70
N VAL A 116 -4.96 -9.09 -14.33
CA VAL A 116 -5.26 -10.14 -15.31
C VAL A 116 -4.32 -10.06 -16.52
N ILE A 117 -4.08 -8.84 -17.04
CA ILE A 117 -3.13 -8.62 -18.16
C ILE A 117 -1.72 -9.02 -17.73
N TRP A 118 -1.26 -8.60 -16.56
CA TRP A 118 0.05 -8.99 -16.04
C TRP A 118 0.17 -10.50 -15.82
N ARG A 119 -0.89 -11.17 -15.33
CA ARG A 119 -0.93 -12.63 -15.20
C ARG A 119 -0.74 -13.32 -16.55
N THR A 120 -1.33 -12.77 -17.62
CA THR A 120 -1.11 -13.28 -18.98
C THR A 120 0.31 -13.03 -19.43
N PHE A 121 0.89 -11.87 -19.13
CA PHE A 121 2.28 -11.54 -19.50
C PHE A 121 3.30 -12.45 -18.81
N PHE A 122 3.08 -12.78 -17.56
CA PHE A 122 3.93 -13.68 -16.76
C PHE A 122 3.55 -15.16 -16.87
N HIS A 123 2.64 -15.52 -17.78
CA HIS A 123 2.30 -16.92 -17.99
C HIS A 123 3.53 -17.69 -18.50
N GLU A 124 3.84 -18.83 -17.85
CA GLU A 124 5.12 -19.52 -18.00
C GLU A 124 5.38 -20.07 -19.42
N SER A 125 4.32 -20.55 -20.09
CA SER A 125 4.43 -21.17 -21.43
C SER A 125 3.86 -20.32 -22.56
N LEU A 126 2.93 -19.40 -22.29
CA LEU A 126 2.23 -18.62 -23.31
C LEU A 126 2.46 -17.10 -23.16
N GLY A 127 3.20 -16.68 -22.13
CA GLY A 127 3.39 -15.28 -21.83
C GLY A 127 4.54 -14.66 -22.63
N PRO A 128 4.36 -13.43 -23.15
CA PRO A 128 5.38 -12.74 -23.95
C PRO A 128 6.69 -12.49 -23.19
N VAL A 129 6.66 -12.45 -21.86
CA VAL A 129 7.88 -12.28 -21.06
C VAL A 129 8.79 -13.48 -21.21
N ASN A 130 8.26 -14.71 -21.09
CA ASN A 130 9.06 -15.92 -21.30
C ASN A 130 9.40 -16.17 -22.78
N ASP A 131 8.55 -15.73 -23.70
CA ASP A 131 8.85 -15.80 -25.12
C ASP A 131 10.13 -15.00 -25.45
N ILE A 132 10.23 -13.78 -24.95
CA ILE A 132 11.43 -12.95 -25.09
C ILE A 132 12.64 -13.58 -24.37
N LEU A 133 12.46 -14.05 -23.12
CA LEU A 133 13.56 -14.59 -22.30
C LEU A 133 14.07 -15.94 -22.82
N SER A 134 13.24 -16.71 -23.50
CA SER A 134 13.65 -17.98 -24.13
C SER A 134 14.73 -17.79 -25.17
N ASN A 135 14.79 -16.65 -25.87
CA ASN A 135 15.86 -16.30 -26.79
C ASN A 135 17.24 -16.19 -26.11
N PHE A 136 17.22 -15.98 -24.77
CA PHE A 136 18.43 -15.94 -23.93
C PHE A 136 18.64 -17.23 -23.12
N GLY A 137 17.87 -18.30 -23.43
CA GLY A 137 17.95 -19.58 -22.75
C GLY A 137 17.32 -19.58 -21.34
N MET A 138 16.46 -18.60 -21.01
CA MET A 138 15.83 -18.46 -19.72
C MET A 138 14.32 -18.76 -19.80
N SER A 139 13.80 -19.53 -18.84
CA SER A 139 12.38 -19.87 -18.74
C SER A 139 11.94 -19.81 -17.27
N PRO A 140 11.94 -18.62 -16.63
CA PRO A 140 11.60 -18.50 -15.23
C PRO A 140 10.13 -18.83 -14.95
N LYS A 141 9.89 -19.45 -13.81
CA LYS A 141 8.56 -19.85 -13.34
C LYS A 141 7.92 -18.74 -12.49
N TRP A 142 7.51 -17.66 -13.13
CA TRP A 142 7.05 -16.42 -12.50
C TRP A 142 5.94 -16.58 -11.46
N LEU A 143 5.02 -17.52 -11.69
CA LEU A 143 3.82 -17.66 -10.85
C LEU A 143 3.85 -18.94 -10.00
N THR A 144 4.70 -19.91 -10.33
CA THR A 144 4.78 -21.22 -9.65
C THR A 144 6.03 -21.40 -8.80
N ASP A 145 7.05 -20.53 -8.92
CA ASP A 145 8.17 -20.46 -7.98
C ASP A 145 7.83 -19.52 -6.81
N PRO A 146 8.02 -19.94 -5.53
CA PRO A 146 7.67 -19.11 -4.36
C PRO A 146 8.39 -17.76 -4.28
N VAL A 147 9.62 -17.68 -4.77
CA VAL A 147 10.42 -16.45 -4.75
C VAL A 147 9.99 -15.54 -5.88
N LEU A 148 9.94 -16.08 -7.11
CA LEU A 148 9.54 -15.32 -8.30
C LEU A 148 8.11 -14.80 -8.20
N ALA A 149 7.18 -15.57 -7.62
CA ALA A 149 5.80 -15.12 -7.41
C ALA A 149 5.72 -13.85 -6.53
N LYS A 150 6.56 -13.74 -5.49
CA LYS A 150 6.66 -12.50 -4.69
C LYS A 150 7.20 -11.33 -5.52
N PHE A 151 8.27 -11.56 -6.30
CA PHE A 151 8.81 -10.54 -7.20
C PHE A 151 7.78 -10.10 -8.25
N THR A 152 7.00 -11.02 -8.79
CA THR A 152 5.95 -10.70 -9.75
C THR A 152 4.87 -9.81 -9.13
N VAL A 153 4.42 -10.11 -7.90
CA VAL A 153 3.51 -9.24 -7.15
C VAL A 153 4.12 -7.86 -6.94
N ILE A 154 5.40 -7.78 -6.54
CA ILE A 154 6.11 -6.51 -6.33
C ILE A 154 6.19 -5.71 -7.65
N ILE A 155 6.52 -6.33 -8.78
CA ILE A 155 6.61 -5.66 -10.08
C ILE A 155 5.25 -5.04 -10.46
N VAL A 156 4.17 -5.81 -10.33
CA VAL A 156 2.82 -5.33 -10.67
C VAL A 156 2.41 -4.17 -9.78
N GLU A 157 2.61 -4.29 -8.46
CA GLU A 157 2.31 -3.24 -7.48
C GLU A 157 3.15 -1.97 -7.70
N VAL A 158 4.44 -2.13 -8.00
CA VAL A 158 5.31 -0.99 -8.28
C VAL A 158 4.87 -0.30 -9.56
N TRP A 159 4.60 -1.03 -10.63
CA TRP A 159 4.14 -0.45 -11.88
C TRP A 159 2.81 0.30 -11.71
N GLN A 160 1.84 -0.31 -11.01
CA GLN A 160 0.50 0.26 -10.81
C GLN A 160 0.51 1.54 -9.98
N TRP A 161 1.33 1.62 -8.93
CA TRP A 161 1.23 2.66 -7.90
C TRP A 161 2.39 3.65 -7.86
N THR A 162 3.46 3.45 -8.64
CA THR A 162 4.51 4.47 -8.80
C THR A 162 3.97 5.82 -9.27
N PRO A 163 2.96 5.90 -10.17
CA PRO A 163 2.36 7.17 -10.56
C PRO A 163 1.79 7.97 -9.38
N PHE A 164 1.17 7.31 -8.42
CA PHE A 164 0.64 7.98 -7.23
C PHE A 164 1.77 8.63 -6.41
N MET A 165 2.84 7.89 -6.17
CA MET A 165 4.03 8.40 -5.48
C MET A 165 4.67 9.55 -6.27
N PHE A 166 4.79 9.41 -7.59
CA PHE A 166 5.26 10.44 -8.50
C PHE A 166 4.47 11.75 -8.37
N LEU A 167 3.12 11.69 -8.35
CA LEU A 167 2.28 12.87 -8.21
C LEU A 167 2.49 13.60 -6.89
N LEU A 168 2.50 12.86 -5.78
CA LEU A 168 2.69 13.45 -4.45
C LEU A 168 4.05 14.14 -4.35
N LEU A 169 5.10 13.48 -4.82
CA LEU A 169 6.46 14.01 -4.77
C LEU A 169 6.65 15.16 -5.76
N LEU A 170 6.03 15.11 -6.94
CA LEU A 170 6.08 16.22 -7.89
C LEU A 170 5.37 17.46 -7.35
N ALA A 171 4.20 17.30 -6.73
CA ALA A 171 3.50 18.40 -6.08
C ALA A 171 4.36 19.03 -4.97
N GLY A 172 5.05 18.18 -4.20
CA GLY A 172 6.01 18.60 -3.20
C GLY A 172 7.17 19.42 -3.80
N LEU A 173 7.82 18.92 -4.84
CA LEU A 173 8.92 19.62 -5.51
C LEU A 173 8.50 20.98 -6.08
N LEU A 174 7.28 21.07 -6.62
CA LEU A 174 6.72 22.33 -7.14
C LEU A 174 6.39 23.34 -6.05
N SER A 175 6.22 22.93 -4.81
CA SER A 175 5.92 23.81 -3.67
C SER A 175 7.17 24.32 -2.94
N LEU A 176 8.37 23.85 -3.29
CA LEU A 176 9.59 24.25 -2.62
C LEU A 176 9.92 25.73 -2.85
N PRO A 177 10.41 26.46 -1.82
CA PRO A 177 10.87 27.84 -1.95
C PRO A 177 12.10 27.92 -2.86
N LYS A 178 12.24 29.00 -3.62
CA LYS A 178 13.35 29.17 -4.58
C LYS A 178 14.65 29.66 -3.93
N GLU A 179 14.54 30.33 -2.80
CA GLU A 179 15.65 31.01 -2.14
C GLU A 179 16.82 30.06 -1.80
N PRO A 180 16.61 28.87 -1.21
CA PRO A 180 17.72 27.96 -0.91
C PRO A 180 18.42 27.44 -2.18
N PHE A 181 17.71 27.32 -3.31
CA PHE A 181 18.29 26.90 -4.59
C PHE A 181 19.14 28.01 -5.22
N LEU A 182 18.74 29.28 -5.06
CA LEU A 182 19.51 30.44 -5.51
C LEU A 182 20.78 30.58 -4.69
N ALA A 183 20.70 30.47 -3.36
CA ALA A 183 21.86 30.48 -2.48
C ALA A 183 22.87 29.39 -2.86
N ALA A 184 22.41 28.15 -2.99
CA ALA A 184 23.25 27.03 -3.41
C ALA A 184 23.84 27.20 -4.83
N ALA A 185 23.20 28.00 -5.69
CA ALA A 185 23.74 28.32 -7.01
C ALA A 185 24.89 29.34 -6.91
N ILE A 186 24.76 30.38 -6.05
CA ILE A 186 25.78 31.36 -5.76
C ILE A 186 27.03 30.68 -5.15
N ASP A 187 26.83 29.74 -4.23
CA ASP A 187 27.87 28.93 -3.60
C ASP A 187 28.54 27.92 -4.55
N GLY A 188 28.13 27.86 -5.82
CA GLY A 188 28.68 26.93 -6.82
C GLY A 188 28.41 25.47 -6.55
N ALA A 189 27.33 25.13 -5.82
CA ALA A 189 26.99 23.76 -5.49
C ALA A 189 26.65 22.94 -6.76
N SER A 190 27.28 21.77 -6.89
CA SER A 190 27.01 20.84 -7.99
C SER A 190 25.55 20.30 -7.92
N PRO A 191 24.99 19.78 -9.05
CA PRO A 191 23.63 19.23 -9.05
C PRO A 191 23.39 18.15 -7.99
N VAL A 192 24.38 17.29 -7.74
CA VAL A 192 24.31 16.24 -6.70
C VAL A 192 24.28 16.85 -5.31
N ARG A 193 25.12 17.88 -5.03
CA ARG A 193 25.12 18.60 -3.76
C ARG A 193 23.80 19.33 -3.54
N LYS A 194 23.26 20.01 -4.56
CA LYS A 194 21.92 20.63 -4.48
C LYS A 194 20.83 19.61 -4.16
N PHE A 195 20.89 18.42 -4.76
CA PHE A 195 19.94 17.37 -4.46
C PHE A 195 20.03 16.88 -3.01
N LEU A 196 21.24 16.52 -2.55
CA LEU A 196 21.43 15.89 -1.23
C LEU A 196 21.26 16.88 -0.07
N TYR A 197 21.69 18.13 -0.24
CA TYR A 197 21.73 19.11 0.87
C TYR A 197 20.63 20.17 0.82
N VAL A 198 19.89 20.29 -0.30
CA VAL A 198 18.80 21.26 -0.44
C VAL A 198 17.50 20.55 -0.75
N THR A 199 17.42 19.83 -1.89
CA THR A 199 16.16 19.22 -2.34
C THR A 199 15.67 18.15 -1.38
N PHE A 200 16.52 17.19 -1.05
CA PHE A 200 16.13 16.02 -0.24
C PHE A 200 15.72 16.43 1.20
N PRO A 201 16.45 17.29 1.93
CA PRO A 201 16.02 17.77 3.23
C PRO A 201 14.71 18.58 3.19
N LEU A 202 14.53 19.48 2.23
CA LEU A 202 13.30 20.25 2.08
C LEU A 202 12.10 19.38 1.71
N MET A 203 12.34 18.27 1.01
CA MET A 203 11.30 17.29 0.66
C MET A 203 10.99 16.32 1.80
N ALA A 204 11.76 16.26 2.88
CA ALA A 204 11.58 15.29 3.96
C ALA A 204 10.15 15.27 4.55
N PRO A 205 9.51 16.40 4.91
CA PRO A 205 8.15 16.39 5.45
C PRO A 205 7.13 15.79 4.47
N ILE A 206 7.25 16.18 3.19
CA ILE A 206 6.36 15.73 2.11
C ILE A 206 6.59 14.24 1.83
N SER A 207 7.85 13.81 1.82
CA SER A 207 8.24 12.41 1.64
C SER A 207 7.68 11.51 2.73
N ILE A 208 7.75 11.95 4.00
CA ILE A 208 7.15 11.22 5.13
C ILE A 208 5.65 11.04 4.90
N GLY A 209 4.94 12.11 4.57
CA GLY A 209 3.51 12.06 4.29
C GLY A 209 3.17 11.10 3.13
N ALA A 210 3.90 11.19 2.02
CA ALA A 210 3.71 10.32 0.86
C ALA A 210 3.97 8.84 1.18
N ILE A 211 5.04 8.54 1.91
CA ILE A 211 5.38 7.17 2.34
C ILE A 211 4.30 6.61 3.26
N ILE A 212 3.83 7.38 4.25
CA ILE A 212 2.79 6.91 5.19
C ILE A 212 1.47 6.65 4.46
N ILE A 213 1.01 7.57 3.61
CA ILE A 213 -0.21 7.36 2.81
C ILE A 213 -0.07 6.09 1.97
N ARG A 214 1.08 5.91 1.30
CA ARG A 214 1.29 4.73 0.47
C ARG A 214 1.41 3.43 1.27
N LEU A 215 2.00 3.44 2.47
CA LEU A 215 2.03 2.29 3.37
C LEU A 215 0.62 1.89 3.83
N ILE A 216 -0.26 2.86 4.13
CA ILE A 216 -1.67 2.59 4.44
C ILE A 216 -2.35 1.87 3.27
N GLU A 217 -2.14 2.33 2.03
CA GLU A 217 -2.72 1.68 0.85
C GLU A 217 -2.07 0.31 0.57
N ALA A 218 -0.74 0.20 0.67
CA ALA A 218 -0.04 -1.06 0.45
C ALA A 218 -0.38 -2.13 1.50
N SER A 219 -0.79 -1.73 2.70
CA SER A 219 -1.26 -2.67 3.72
C SER A 219 -2.56 -3.41 3.35
N LYS A 220 -3.25 -2.96 2.31
CA LYS A 220 -4.50 -3.56 1.83
C LYS A 220 -4.30 -4.40 0.56
N ILE A 221 -3.06 -4.72 0.17
CA ILE A 221 -2.76 -5.53 -1.02
C ILE A 221 -3.52 -6.87 -0.93
N MET A 222 -4.56 -7.00 -1.72
CA MET A 222 -5.39 -8.18 -1.84
C MET A 222 -5.69 -8.50 -3.31
N ASP A 223 -6.17 -7.52 -4.08
CA ASP A 223 -6.63 -7.72 -5.45
C ASP A 223 -5.54 -8.29 -6.35
N THR A 224 -4.33 -7.73 -6.27
CA THR A 224 -3.16 -8.20 -7.02
C THR A 224 -2.81 -9.64 -6.63
N VAL A 225 -2.80 -9.96 -5.33
CA VAL A 225 -2.50 -11.31 -4.85
C VAL A 225 -3.60 -12.29 -5.27
N TYR A 226 -4.86 -11.90 -5.12
CA TYR A 226 -6.00 -12.74 -5.47
C TYR A 226 -6.01 -13.14 -6.94
N VAL A 227 -5.82 -12.17 -7.84
CA VAL A 227 -5.91 -12.38 -9.29
C VAL A 227 -4.65 -13.00 -9.86
N LEU A 228 -3.46 -12.56 -9.40
CA LEU A 228 -2.18 -12.98 -9.98
C LEU A 228 -1.80 -14.39 -9.56
N THR A 229 -1.86 -14.69 -8.26
CA THR A 229 -1.29 -15.90 -7.65
C THR A 229 -2.28 -16.70 -6.81
N SER A 230 -3.45 -16.13 -6.47
CA SER A 230 -4.39 -16.70 -5.48
C SER A 230 -3.71 -17.05 -4.15
N GLY A 231 -2.71 -16.27 -3.74
CA GLY A 231 -1.93 -16.48 -2.51
C GLY A 231 -0.76 -17.46 -2.66
N GLY A 232 -0.63 -18.14 -3.82
CA GLY A 232 0.32 -19.21 -4.09
C GLY A 232 1.70 -18.75 -4.60
N PRO A 233 2.58 -19.73 -4.92
CA PRO A 233 2.44 -21.17 -4.68
C PRO A 233 2.43 -21.52 -3.19
N GLY A 234 1.62 -22.51 -2.80
CA GLY A 234 1.32 -22.77 -1.40
C GLY A 234 0.69 -21.55 -0.73
N THR A 235 1.41 -20.87 0.16
CA THR A 235 1.00 -19.60 0.80
C THR A 235 2.03 -18.48 0.58
N ALA A 236 2.92 -18.61 -0.41
CA ALA A 236 4.10 -17.75 -0.55
C ALA A 236 3.77 -16.26 -0.73
N THR A 237 2.65 -15.92 -1.36
CA THR A 237 2.20 -14.55 -1.59
C THR A 237 0.95 -14.18 -0.78
N GLU A 238 0.46 -15.09 0.07
CA GLU A 238 -0.74 -14.87 0.87
C GLU A 238 -0.55 -13.72 1.87
N THR A 239 -1.29 -12.66 1.67
CA THR A 239 -1.34 -11.49 2.57
C THR A 239 -2.41 -11.67 3.63
N SER A 240 -2.31 -10.90 4.75
CA SER A 240 -3.34 -10.92 5.81
C SER A 240 -4.71 -10.54 5.26
N SER A 241 -4.79 -9.52 4.41
CA SER A 241 -6.05 -9.11 3.79
C SER A 241 -6.68 -10.25 2.99
N PHE A 242 -5.88 -10.99 2.22
CA PHE A 242 -6.34 -12.14 1.45
C PHE A 242 -6.73 -13.33 2.36
N TYR A 243 -5.97 -13.59 3.42
CA TYR A 243 -6.31 -14.67 4.37
C TYR A 243 -7.59 -14.38 5.15
N ILE A 244 -7.81 -13.14 5.59
CA ILE A 244 -9.08 -12.70 6.20
C ILE A 244 -10.24 -12.91 5.23
N PHE A 245 -10.06 -12.56 3.95
CA PHE A 245 -11.06 -12.81 2.91
C PHE A 245 -11.40 -14.30 2.76
N ILE A 246 -10.38 -15.18 2.77
CA ILE A 246 -10.61 -16.64 2.71
C ILE A 246 -11.44 -17.08 3.92
N LYS A 247 -11.05 -16.71 5.14
CA LYS A 247 -11.76 -17.11 6.36
C LYS A 247 -13.18 -16.58 6.42
N GLY A 248 -13.38 -15.30 6.07
CA GLY A 248 -14.70 -14.68 6.11
C GLY A 248 -15.62 -15.12 4.99
N LEU A 249 -15.20 -14.94 3.74
CA LEU A 249 -16.11 -15.04 2.60
C LEU A 249 -16.06 -16.38 1.85
N ARG A 250 -14.98 -17.16 1.98
CA ARG A 250 -14.91 -18.50 1.39
C ARG A 250 -15.24 -19.61 2.38
N GLU A 251 -14.72 -19.49 3.62
CA GLU A 251 -14.98 -20.49 4.66
C GLU A 251 -16.17 -20.12 5.55
N PHE A 252 -16.76 -18.93 5.37
CA PHE A 252 -17.92 -18.43 6.13
C PHE A 252 -17.71 -18.41 7.65
N GLN A 253 -16.46 -18.29 8.12
CA GLN A 253 -16.10 -18.10 9.53
C GLN A 253 -16.11 -16.61 9.88
N MET A 254 -17.28 -15.96 9.78
CA MET A 254 -17.39 -14.50 9.88
C MET A 254 -16.93 -13.93 11.24
N GLY A 255 -17.26 -14.63 12.35
CA GLY A 255 -16.83 -14.22 13.68
C GLY A 255 -15.32 -14.24 13.82
N TYR A 256 -14.68 -15.30 13.33
CA TYR A 256 -13.24 -15.45 13.34
C TYR A 256 -12.55 -14.42 12.41
N ALA A 257 -13.05 -14.25 11.19
CA ALA A 257 -12.54 -13.24 10.27
C ALA A 257 -12.66 -11.80 10.82
N ALA A 258 -13.73 -11.51 11.57
CA ALA A 258 -13.90 -10.23 12.25
C ALA A 258 -12.84 -10.01 13.35
N SER A 259 -12.51 -11.03 14.16
CA SER A 259 -11.45 -10.94 15.16
C SER A 259 -10.07 -10.73 14.51
N MET A 260 -9.79 -11.42 13.40
CA MET A 260 -8.58 -11.22 12.60
C MET A 260 -8.51 -9.79 12.04
N SER A 261 -9.61 -9.28 11.46
CA SER A 261 -9.69 -7.93 10.90
C SER A 261 -9.47 -6.85 11.95
N PHE A 262 -10.07 -7.00 13.13
CA PHE A 262 -9.94 -6.04 14.22
C PHE A 262 -8.52 -6.07 14.80
N THR A 263 -7.95 -7.25 15.01
CA THR A 263 -6.54 -7.40 15.44
C THR A 263 -5.59 -6.80 14.41
N TYR A 264 -5.81 -7.07 13.13
CA TYR A 264 -5.04 -6.51 12.03
C TYR A 264 -5.09 -4.97 12.03
N LEU A 265 -6.27 -4.38 12.20
CA LEU A 265 -6.45 -2.93 12.28
C LEU A 265 -5.62 -2.31 13.42
N ILE A 266 -5.67 -2.90 14.61
CA ILE A 266 -4.89 -2.43 15.76
C ILE A 266 -3.39 -2.49 15.49
N ILE A 267 -2.90 -3.63 14.97
CA ILE A 267 -1.48 -3.81 14.66
C ILE A 267 -1.03 -2.78 13.60
N MET A 268 -1.86 -2.53 12.58
CA MET A 268 -1.54 -1.55 11.53
C MET A 268 -1.48 -0.13 12.07
N ILE A 269 -2.42 0.27 12.93
CA ILE A 269 -2.39 1.61 13.57
C ILE A 269 -1.11 1.78 14.38
N ILE A 270 -0.74 0.79 15.19
CA ILE A 270 0.49 0.84 16.00
C ILE A 270 1.71 0.90 15.10
N SER A 271 1.82 0.00 14.12
CA SER A 271 2.97 -0.10 13.23
C SER A 271 3.18 1.18 12.43
N LEU A 272 2.13 1.72 11.81
CA LEU A 272 2.21 2.96 11.04
C LEU A 272 2.52 4.17 11.91
N THR A 273 1.99 4.23 13.13
CA THR A 273 2.32 5.30 14.09
C THR A 273 3.79 5.25 14.48
N VAL A 274 4.33 4.05 14.75
CA VAL A 274 5.75 3.87 15.05
C VAL A 274 6.62 4.26 13.86
N ILE A 275 6.28 3.78 12.66
CA ILE A 275 7.01 4.12 11.44
C ILE A 275 7.00 5.64 11.20
N ALA A 276 5.85 6.30 11.35
CA ALA A 276 5.73 7.76 11.19
C ALA A 276 6.64 8.50 12.18
N LYS A 277 6.63 8.12 13.46
CA LYS A 277 7.51 8.72 14.48
C LYS A 277 9.00 8.49 14.17
N VAL A 278 9.37 7.29 13.73
CA VAL A 278 10.77 6.98 13.38
C VAL A 278 11.21 7.80 12.17
N LEU A 279 10.41 7.84 11.10
CA LEU A 279 10.72 8.64 9.91
C LEU A 279 10.86 10.13 10.24
N THR A 280 9.94 10.67 11.05
CA THR A 280 10.01 12.07 11.50
C THR A 280 11.29 12.32 12.28
N LYS A 281 11.64 11.47 13.23
CA LYS A 281 12.87 11.61 14.02
C LYS A 281 14.15 11.49 13.19
N VAL A 282 14.16 10.67 12.14
CA VAL A 282 15.35 10.44 11.30
C VAL A 282 15.51 11.52 10.25
N LEU A 283 14.40 11.92 9.59
CA LEU A 283 14.44 12.82 8.43
C LEU A 283 14.25 14.31 8.79
N LEU A 284 13.63 14.60 9.93
CA LEU A 284 13.41 15.97 10.42
C LEU A 284 14.24 16.24 11.69
N LYS A 285 15.46 15.65 11.78
CA LYS A 285 16.39 16.02 12.84
C LYS A 285 16.75 17.50 12.67
N ASP A 286 16.35 18.30 13.68
CA ASP A 286 16.86 19.65 13.93
C ASP A 286 18.36 19.61 14.18
#